data_e9fcb170eb375f843bb4d36f8bfe11d3
#
_entry.id   e9fcb170eb375f843bb4d36f8bfe11d3
#
_cell.length_a   1.000
_cell.length_b   1.000
_cell.length_c   1.000
_cell.angle_alpha   90.00
_cell.angle_beta   90.00
_cell.angle_gamma   90.00
#
_symmetry.space_group_name_H-M   'P 1'
#
loop_
_entity.id
_entity.type
_entity.pdbx_description
1 polymer ?
#
loop_
_entity_poly.entity_id
_entity_poly.type
_entity_poly.pdbx_seq_one_letter_code
_entity_poly.pdbx_strand_id
1 'polypeptide(L)'
;MGEGSGAERRKYHRVGTDQVISFAEIDHPDQLAVSKNLSTGGISFEAVGVEINLGDVLRVTFNVGDRTVVATGRVMWAVETDPITQEVGIEFHEIDPEAVRLLEEAIEPDLTPVGLH
;
A
#
# COMPACT_ATOMS: atom_id res chain seq x y z
N MET A 1 20.66 -16.60 5.16
CA MET A 1 20.25 -16.17 4.93
C MET A 1 19.59 -15.98 4.18
N GLY A 2 19.38 -16.07 4.00
CA GLY A 2 19.02 -15.85 3.06
C GLY A 2 17.91 -15.43 3.02
N GLU A 3 17.51 -15.56 3.51
CA GLU A 3 16.67 -15.20 3.49
C GLU A 3 16.27 -14.14 3.13
N GLY A 4 16.09 -13.76 3.59
CA GLY A 4 15.70 -12.58 3.25
C GLY A 4 16.10 -12.22 1.94
N SER A 5 16.97 -12.85 1.48
CA SER A 5 17.45 -12.46 0.27
C SER A 5 16.36 -12.42 -0.76
N GLY A 6 15.38 -13.21 -0.65
CA GLY A 6 14.38 -13.16 -1.66
C GLY A 6 13.75 -11.82 -1.76
N ALA A 7 13.50 -11.23 -0.65
CA ALA A 7 12.87 -9.96 -0.67
C ALA A 7 13.75 -8.94 -1.28
N GLU A 8 14.99 -9.06 -1.11
CA GLU A 8 15.84 -8.10 -1.61
C GLU A 8 15.92 -8.08 -3.05
N ARG A 9 15.52 -9.08 -3.71
CA ARG A 9 15.59 -9.08 -5.09
C ARG A 9 14.42 -8.48 -5.73
N ARG A 10 13.46 -8.02 -5.00
CA ARG A 10 12.30 -7.44 -5.61
C ARG A 10 12.64 -6.16 -6.27
N LYS A 11 11.91 -5.87 -7.34
CA LYS A 11 12.10 -4.66 -8.01
C LYS A 11 11.80 -3.49 -7.16
N TYR A 12 10.80 -3.56 -6.31
CA TYR A 12 10.46 -2.49 -5.41
C TYR A 12 10.63 -2.96 -4.00
N HIS A 13 11.12 -2.08 -3.16
CA HIS A 13 11.19 -2.38 -1.77
C HIS A 13 9.81 -2.24 -1.21
N ARG A 14 9.45 -3.13 -0.37
CA ARG A 14 8.18 -3.09 0.31
C ARG A 14 8.41 -3.13 1.78
N VAL A 15 7.57 -2.43 2.50
CA VAL A 15 7.64 -2.44 3.94
C VAL A 15 6.37 -3.06 4.44
N GLY A 16 6.49 -4.08 5.26
CA GLY A 16 5.34 -4.65 5.92
C GLY A 16 4.86 -3.66 6.94
N THR A 17 3.59 -3.41 6.98
CA THR A 17 3.06 -2.49 7.94
C THR A 17 1.82 -3.10 8.54
N ASP A 18 1.46 -2.62 9.71
CA ASP A 18 0.25 -3.07 10.34
C ASP A 18 -0.55 -1.88 10.80
N GLN A 19 -0.36 -0.74 10.15
CA GLN A 19 -1.09 0.43 10.61
C GLN A 19 -2.53 0.37 10.15
N VAL A 20 -3.37 1.05 10.89
CA VAL A 20 -4.77 1.19 10.52
C VAL A 20 -4.83 2.32 9.50
N ILE A 21 -5.48 2.05 8.39
CA ILE A 21 -5.65 3.02 7.32
C ILE A 21 -7.14 3.20 7.06
N SER A 22 -7.49 4.20 6.29
CA SER A 22 -8.88 4.30 5.86
C SER A 22 -8.93 4.23 4.34
N PHE A 23 -10.02 3.75 3.82
CA PHE A 23 -10.25 3.69 2.39
C PHE A 23 -11.72 3.93 2.10
N ALA A 24 -12.02 4.39 0.91
CA ALA A 24 -13.39 4.63 0.51
C ALA A 24 -13.52 4.64 -0.99
N GLU A 25 -14.64 4.12 -1.48
CA GLU A 25 -14.99 4.34 -2.86
C GLU A 25 -15.46 5.77 -2.97
N ILE A 26 -15.39 6.33 -4.15
CA ILE A 26 -15.81 7.70 -4.39
C ILE A 26 -17.27 7.84 -3.94
N ASP A 27 -17.53 8.89 -3.19
CA ASP A 27 -18.87 9.19 -2.68
C ASP A 27 -19.41 8.20 -1.66
N HIS A 28 -18.53 7.45 -1.05
CA HIS A 28 -18.94 6.56 0.03
C HIS A 28 -18.15 6.91 1.28
N PRO A 29 -18.65 6.53 2.44
CA PRO A 29 -17.96 6.86 3.68
C PRO A 29 -16.67 6.06 3.82
N ASP A 30 -15.74 6.61 4.57
CA ASP A 30 -14.48 5.93 4.82
C ASP A 30 -14.69 4.70 5.67
N GLN A 31 -13.89 3.69 5.40
CA GLN A 31 -13.87 2.47 6.18
C GLN A 31 -12.45 2.19 6.62
N LEU A 32 -12.29 1.41 7.65
CA LEU A 32 -10.98 1.13 8.20
C LEU A 32 -10.47 -0.21 7.73
N ALA A 33 -9.17 -0.31 7.61
CA ALA A 33 -8.52 -1.55 7.22
C ALA A 33 -7.14 -1.57 7.84
N VAL A 34 -6.45 -2.70 7.72
CA VAL A 34 -5.11 -2.83 8.25
C VAL A 34 -4.16 -3.02 7.07
N SER A 35 -3.17 -2.15 6.95
CA SER A 35 -2.26 -2.24 5.84
C SER A 35 -1.32 -3.41 6.01
N LYS A 36 -0.91 -3.99 4.89
CA LYS A 36 -0.01 -5.12 4.90
C LYS A 36 1.33 -4.74 4.27
N ASN A 37 1.31 -4.16 3.12
CA ASN A 37 2.53 -3.76 2.42
C ASN A 37 2.35 -2.41 1.80
N LEU A 38 3.42 -1.64 1.75
CA LEU A 38 3.38 -0.31 1.17
C LEU A 38 4.62 -0.13 0.31
N SER A 39 4.44 0.44 -0.87
CA SER A 39 5.54 0.74 -1.76
C SER A 39 5.25 2.08 -2.43
N THR A 40 6.14 2.55 -3.26
CA THR A 40 5.93 3.82 -3.96
C THR A 40 4.82 3.69 -5.00
N GLY A 41 4.51 2.48 -5.42
CA GLY A 41 3.49 2.29 -6.46
C GLY A 41 2.13 1.88 -5.97
N GLY A 42 2.02 1.49 -4.71
CA GLY A 42 0.73 1.02 -4.22
C GLY A 42 0.74 0.54 -2.80
N ILE A 43 -0.40 0.07 -2.36
CA ILE A 43 -0.56 -0.40 -1.00
C ILE A 43 -1.48 -1.62 -1.00
N SER A 44 -1.21 -2.58 -0.12
CA SER A 44 -2.15 -3.66 0.08
C SER A 44 -2.65 -3.62 1.52
N PHE A 45 -3.86 -4.08 1.71
CA PHE A 45 -4.47 -4.04 3.04
C PHE A 45 -5.51 -5.13 3.18
N GLU A 46 -5.90 -5.39 4.41
CA GLU A 46 -6.95 -6.34 4.71
C GLU A 46 -8.18 -5.58 5.14
N ALA A 47 -9.31 -5.88 4.52
CA ALA A 47 -10.58 -5.24 4.84
C ALA A 47 -11.56 -6.32 5.28
N VAL A 48 -12.36 -6.02 6.28
CA VAL A 48 -13.30 -6.96 6.86
C VAL A 48 -14.71 -6.44 6.69
N GLY A 49 -15.59 -7.30 6.24
CA GLY A 49 -17.01 -6.94 6.18
C GLY A 49 -17.41 -6.07 5.02
N VAL A 50 -16.55 -5.96 4.01
CA VAL A 50 -16.87 -5.15 2.84
C VAL A 50 -16.56 -5.96 1.61
N GLU A 51 -17.15 -5.58 0.51
CA GLU A 51 -16.87 -6.25 -0.74
C GLU A 51 -16.16 -5.27 -1.66
N ILE A 52 -14.95 -5.60 -2.05
CA ILE A 52 -14.14 -4.77 -2.92
C ILE A 52 -13.87 -5.56 -4.17
N ASN A 53 -14.04 -4.94 -5.32
CA ASN A 53 -13.93 -5.65 -6.59
C ASN A 53 -12.76 -5.14 -7.41
N LEU A 54 -12.26 -6.03 -8.24
CA LEU A 54 -11.19 -5.70 -9.16
C LEU A 54 -11.61 -4.50 -9.99
N GLY A 55 -10.75 -3.54 -10.12
CA GLY A 55 -11.02 -2.35 -10.93
C GLY A 55 -11.67 -1.20 -10.17
N ASP A 56 -12.11 -1.43 -8.95
CA ASP A 56 -12.70 -0.34 -8.18
C ASP A 56 -11.66 0.75 -7.96
N VAL A 57 -12.11 1.99 -7.91
CA VAL A 57 -11.23 3.12 -7.64
C VAL A 57 -11.49 3.57 -6.21
N LEU A 58 -10.43 3.57 -5.42
CA LEU A 58 -10.55 3.87 -4.01
C LEU A 58 -9.65 5.02 -3.62
N ARG A 59 -10.10 5.80 -2.65
CA ARG A 59 -9.26 6.80 -2.01
C ARG A 59 -8.74 6.16 -0.73
N VAL A 60 -7.45 6.21 -0.51
CA VAL A 60 -6.82 5.58 0.64
C VAL A 60 -6.07 6.63 1.41
N THR A 61 -6.19 6.59 2.73
CA THR A 61 -5.48 7.51 3.61
C THR A 61 -4.62 6.70 4.56
N PHE A 62 -3.35 7.01 4.58
CA PHE A 62 -2.40 6.26 5.39
C PHE A 62 -1.28 7.20 5.84
N ASN A 63 -0.44 6.71 6.74
CA ASN A 63 0.65 7.53 7.26
C ASN A 63 2.00 7.03 6.79
N VAL A 64 2.89 7.98 6.54
CA VAL A 64 4.29 7.67 6.26
C VAL A 64 5.05 8.47 7.30
N GLY A 65 5.60 7.79 8.29
CA GLY A 65 6.18 8.45 9.43
C GLY A 65 5.07 9.20 10.15
N ASP A 66 5.24 10.49 10.34
CA ASP A 66 4.23 11.29 11.00
C ASP A 66 3.43 12.13 10.01
N ARG A 67 3.50 11.82 8.74
CA ARG A 67 2.77 12.56 7.71
C ARG A 67 1.60 11.73 7.22
N THR A 68 0.49 12.36 6.99
CA THR A 68 -0.69 11.70 6.47
C THR A 68 -0.75 11.88 4.96
N VAL A 69 -0.95 10.80 4.25
CA VAL A 69 -0.97 10.81 2.80
C VAL A 69 -2.33 10.34 2.32
N VAL A 70 -2.87 11.01 1.33
CA VAL A 70 -4.11 10.61 0.69
C VAL A 70 -3.78 10.31 -0.76
N ALA A 71 -4.18 9.15 -1.23
CA ALA A 71 -3.91 8.75 -2.60
C ALA A 71 -5.15 8.09 -3.19
N THR A 72 -5.27 8.13 -4.50
CA THR A 72 -6.35 7.45 -5.20
C THR A 72 -5.73 6.38 -6.07
N GLY A 73 -6.31 5.22 -6.09
CA GLY A 73 -5.78 4.14 -6.87
C GLY A 73 -6.84 3.15 -7.31
N ARG A 74 -6.41 2.17 -8.08
CA ARG A 74 -7.31 1.18 -8.63
C ARG A 74 -6.97 -0.18 -8.06
N VAL A 75 -7.99 -0.95 -7.74
CA VAL A 75 -7.81 -2.29 -7.21
C VAL A 75 -7.28 -3.18 -8.32
N MET A 76 -6.11 -3.72 -8.12
CA MET A 76 -5.46 -4.57 -9.10
C MET A 76 -5.63 -6.04 -8.77
N TRP A 77 -5.88 -6.36 -7.51
CA TRP A 77 -6.19 -7.72 -7.13
C TRP A 77 -6.95 -7.71 -5.81
N ALA A 78 -7.77 -8.71 -5.60
CA ALA A 78 -8.54 -8.86 -4.38
C ALA A 78 -8.73 -10.35 -4.15
N VAL A 79 -8.39 -10.82 -2.97
CA VAL A 79 -8.45 -12.23 -2.63
C VAL A 79 -9.20 -12.40 -1.32
N GLU A 80 -10.15 -13.30 -1.29
CA GLU A 80 -10.83 -13.61 -0.05
C GLU A 80 -9.93 -14.51 0.77
N THR A 81 -9.62 -14.09 1.98
CA THR A 81 -8.81 -14.91 2.87
C THR A 81 -9.67 -15.66 3.85
N ASP A 82 -10.89 -15.20 4.07
CA ASP A 82 -11.91 -15.96 4.80
C ASP A 82 -13.24 -15.35 4.39
N PRO A 83 -14.37 -15.90 4.86
CA PRO A 83 -15.68 -15.47 4.34
C PRO A 83 -15.99 -13.98 4.49
N ILE A 84 -15.36 -13.29 5.42
CA ILE A 84 -15.64 -11.89 5.62
C ILE A 84 -14.44 -11.00 5.43
N THR A 85 -13.30 -11.55 5.05
CA THR A 85 -12.07 -10.77 4.94
C THR A 85 -11.51 -10.86 3.54
N GLN A 86 -11.09 -9.73 3.00
CA GLN A 86 -10.41 -9.69 1.72
C GLN A 86 -9.05 -9.02 1.90
N GLU A 87 -8.07 -9.51 1.15
CA GLU A 87 -6.81 -8.82 1.04
C GLU A 87 -6.80 -8.17 -0.34
N VAL A 88 -6.50 -6.89 -0.39
CA VAL A 88 -6.67 -6.09 -1.59
C VAL A 88 -5.38 -5.36 -1.91
N GLY A 89 -5.02 -5.31 -3.18
CA GLY A 89 -3.87 -4.54 -3.63
C GLY A 89 -4.30 -3.42 -4.55
N ILE A 90 -3.80 -2.23 -4.28
CA ILE A 90 -4.14 -1.04 -5.03
C ILE A 90 -2.91 -0.44 -5.66
N GLU A 91 -3.03 -0.04 -6.91
CA GLU A 91 -1.98 0.70 -7.58
C GLU A 91 -2.36 2.16 -7.55
N PHE A 92 -1.46 3.03 -7.09
CA PHE A 92 -1.76 4.45 -7.00
C PHE A 92 -1.83 5.06 -8.38
N HIS A 93 -2.86 5.86 -8.62
CA HIS A 93 -2.97 6.60 -9.87
C HIS A 93 -2.80 8.07 -9.61
N GLU A 94 -3.22 8.55 -8.45
CA GLU A 94 -3.05 9.93 -8.08
C GLU A 94 -2.51 9.99 -6.69
N ILE A 95 -1.32 10.55 -6.55
CA ILE A 95 -0.71 10.70 -5.26
C ILE A 95 0.17 11.93 -5.36
N ASP A 96 0.19 12.72 -4.30
CA ASP A 96 0.97 13.93 -4.25
C ASP A 96 2.45 13.59 -4.48
N PRO A 97 3.13 14.28 -5.39
CA PRO A 97 4.55 14.03 -5.61
C PRO A 97 5.38 14.13 -4.34
N GLU A 98 4.98 14.98 -3.40
CA GLU A 98 5.69 15.10 -2.16
C GLU A 98 5.55 13.79 -1.38
N ALA A 99 4.41 13.17 -1.45
CA ALA A 99 4.20 11.90 -0.78
C ALA A 99 5.05 10.81 -1.41
N VAL A 100 5.24 10.85 -2.71
CA VAL A 100 6.10 9.88 -3.37
C VAL A 100 7.52 10.01 -2.84
N ARG A 101 7.98 11.25 -2.67
CA ARG A 101 9.31 11.44 -2.12
C ARG A 101 9.42 10.92 -0.71
N LEU A 102 8.39 11.13 0.10
CA LEU A 102 8.39 10.62 1.45
C LEU A 102 8.44 9.10 1.44
N LEU A 103 7.71 8.49 0.54
CA LEU A 103 7.72 7.04 0.45
C LEU A 103 9.08 6.54 0.01
N GLU A 104 9.69 7.19 -0.92
CA GLU A 104 11.00 6.77 -1.37
C GLU A 104 12.02 6.84 -0.25
N GLU A 105 11.97 7.91 0.53
CA GLU A 105 12.90 8.04 1.62
C GLU A 105 12.63 7.02 2.72
N ALA A 106 11.38 6.73 2.99
CA ALA A 106 11.05 5.83 4.08
C ALA A 106 11.24 4.37 3.71
N ILE A 107 10.99 4.04 2.47
CA ILE A 107 10.97 2.64 2.08
C ILE A 107 12.28 2.15 1.51
N GLU A 108 12.99 3.02 0.84
CA GLU A 108 14.20 2.57 0.19
C GLU A 108 15.42 3.39 0.54
N PRO A 109 15.62 3.71 1.76
CA PRO A 109 16.72 4.56 2.11
C PRO A 109 18.05 3.94 1.81
N ASP A 110 18.12 2.68 1.84
CA ASP A 110 19.37 2.03 1.63
C ASP A 110 19.68 1.63 0.26
N LEU A 111 18.81 1.84 -0.63
CA LEU A 111 19.10 1.39 -1.91
C LEU A 111 20.05 2.19 -2.63
N THR A 112 20.18 3.34 -2.21
CA THR A 112 21.01 4.19 -2.83
C THR A 112 22.32 3.74 -3.08
N PRO A 113 22.98 3.47 -2.22
CA PRO A 113 24.31 3.20 -2.40
C PRO A 113 24.48 2.13 -3.24
N VAL A 114 23.73 1.44 -3.25
CA VAL A 114 23.93 0.42 -3.86
C VAL A 114 24.03 0.57 -5.02
N GLY A 115 23.46 1.33 -5.29
CA GLY A 115 23.51 1.40 -6.48
C GLY A 115 24.75 1.21 -6.92
N LEU A 116 25.32 1.30 -6.31
CA LEU A 116 26.39 1.17 -6.71
C LEU A 116 26.76 0.00 -6.93
N HIS A 117 26.30 -0.64 -6.88
CA HIS A 117 26.83 -1.82 -7.14
C HIS A 117 26.29 -2.38 -7.82
#